data_6f1d27ac18e28aa30502914fb1abf526
#
_entry.id   6f1d27ac18e28aa30502914fb1abf526
#
_cell.length_a   1.000
_cell.length_b   1.000
_cell.length_c   1.000
_cell.angle_alpha   90.00
_cell.angle_beta   90.00
_cell.angle_gamma   90.00
#
_symmetry.space_group_name_H-M   'P 1'
#
loop_
_entity.id
_entity.type
_entity.pdbx_description
1 polymer ?
#
loop_
_entity_poly.entity_id
_entity_poly.type
_entity_poly.pdbx_seq_one_letter_code
_entity_poly.pdbx_strand_id
1 'polypeptide(L)'
;MVAPAESAGLTQRFITDTCEKPQIEPGQLTLHADRGSSMTSNPVAWLLADLGVTKTHSRPYTSDDNPFSEAQFKTLKYRPDFPARFGSLEDARVFCQTFFTWYNGEHRHSGIGLLTPATVHDGRAKTMREARQQVLSAAYAAHPERFVRKPPHPPVLPHAVWINPPKEASASQDRTGATISIADDPRVALNGEGTGWYRRPGSSRLT
;
A
#
# COMPACT_ATOMS: atom_id res chain seq x y z
N MET A 1 -5.35 1.42 15.34
CA MET A 1 -5.55 1.44 16.82
C MET A 1 -4.91 2.70 17.40
N VAL A 2 -5.56 3.39 18.32
CA VAL A 2 -5.00 4.52 19.07
C VAL A 2 -4.98 4.15 20.54
N ALA A 3 -3.81 4.25 21.17
CA ALA A 3 -3.58 3.84 22.55
C ALA A 3 -2.69 4.84 23.29
N PRO A 4 -2.71 4.88 24.63
CA PRO A 4 -1.92 5.85 25.41
C PRO A 4 -0.41 5.56 25.39
N ALA A 5 -0.04 4.32 25.10
CA ALA A 5 1.36 3.90 25.03
C ALA A 5 1.52 2.71 24.09
N GLU A 6 2.73 2.52 23.58
CA GLU A 6 3.11 1.36 22.80
C GLU A 6 3.42 0.18 23.74
N SER A 7 2.96 -1.02 23.38
CA SER A 7 3.31 -2.27 24.09
C SER A 7 3.23 -3.49 23.17
N ALA A 8 3.95 -4.55 23.52
CA ALA A 8 3.93 -5.82 22.79
C ALA A 8 2.50 -6.42 22.72
N GLY A 9 1.74 -6.36 23.81
CA GLY A 9 0.36 -6.86 23.82
C GLY A 9 -0.60 -6.09 22.92
N LEU A 10 -0.47 -4.77 22.84
CA LEU A 10 -1.24 -3.96 21.89
C LEU A 10 -0.84 -4.26 20.44
N THR A 11 0.43 -4.48 20.20
CA THR A 11 0.94 -4.85 18.87
C THR A 11 0.42 -6.23 18.46
N GLN A 12 0.45 -7.21 19.35
CA GLN A 12 -0.14 -8.54 19.09
C GLN A 12 -1.61 -8.41 18.70
N ARG A 13 -2.42 -7.74 19.54
CA ARG A 13 -3.84 -7.54 19.28
C ARG A 13 -4.07 -6.86 17.92
N PHE A 14 -3.31 -5.82 17.63
CA PHE A 14 -3.43 -5.10 16.34
C PHE A 14 -3.14 -6.01 15.13
N ILE A 15 -2.09 -6.85 15.23
CA ILE A 15 -1.72 -7.80 14.18
C ILE A 15 -2.82 -8.85 14.01
N THR A 16 -3.29 -9.46 15.10
CA THR A 16 -4.38 -10.45 15.10
C THR A 16 -5.65 -9.87 14.45
N ASP A 17 -6.14 -8.74 14.94
CA ASP A 17 -7.33 -8.05 14.39
C ASP A 17 -7.16 -7.72 12.89
N THR A 18 -5.92 -7.43 12.46
CA THR A 18 -5.63 -7.10 11.06
C THR A 18 -5.63 -8.34 10.17
N CYS A 19 -5.14 -9.46 10.64
CA CYS A 19 -5.09 -10.71 9.87
C CYS A 19 -6.47 -11.41 9.80
N GLU A 20 -7.26 -11.33 10.87
CA GLU A 20 -8.57 -11.98 10.94
C GLU A 20 -9.62 -11.33 10.03
N LYS A 21 -9.66 -10.00 9.95
CA LYS A 21 -10.68 -9.27 9.17
C LYS A 21 -10.72 -9.62 7.68
N PRO A 22 -9.59 -9.63 6.95
CA PRO A 22 -9.55 -9.97 5.53
C PRO A 22 -9.31 -11.46 5.27
N GLN A 23 -9.33 -12.32 6.29
CA GLN A 23 -9.04 -13.76 6.17
C GLN A 23 -7.73 -14.03 5.41
N ILE A 24 -6.65 -13.39 5.87
CA ILE A 24 -5.33 -13.53 5.26
C ILE A 24 -4.80 -14.94 5.53
N GLU A 25 -4.56 -15.69 4.46
CA GLU A 25 -3.99 -17.03 4.55
C GLU A 25 -2.51 -17.01 4.96
N PRO A 26 -2.03 -18.03 5.71
CA PRO A 26 -0.63 -18.14 6.06
C PRO A 26 0.31 -18.04 4.84
N GLY A 27 1.38 -17.31 4.97
CA GLY A 27 2.37 -17.11 3.91
C GLY A 27 2.04 -16.02 2.88
N GLN A 28 0.85 -15.42 2.92
CA GLN A 28 0.46 -14.34 2.00
C GLN A 28 0.99 -12.97 2.42
N LEU A 29 1.17 -12.74 3.72
CA LEU A 29 1.55 -11.44 4.25
C LEU A 29 3.02 -11.37 4.66
N THR A 30 3.66 -10.27 4.31
CA THR A 30 4.93 -9.86 4.90
C THR A 30 4.73 -8.57 5.67
N LEU A 31 5.01 -8.57 6.96
CA LEU A 31 4.99 -7.41 7.82
C LEU A 31 6.38 -6.76 7.80
N HIS A 32 6.45 -5.51 7.34
CA HIS A 32 7.66 -4.69 7.41
C HIS A 32 7.50 -3.60 8.47
N ALA A 33 8.47 -3.45 9.35
CA ALA A 33 8.43 -2.45 10.42
C ALA A 33 9.85 -2.01 10.82
N ASP A 34 9.91 -0.86 11.48
CA ASP A 34 11.11 -0.42 12.16
C ASP A 34 11.46 -1.35 13.34
N ARG A 35 12.66 -1.18 13.88
CA ARG A 35 13.15 -1.97 15.03
C ARG A 35 12.67 -1.43 16.38
N GLY A 36 11.40 -0.99 16.47
CA GLY A 36 10.79 -0.62 17.75
C GLY A 36 10.73 -1.78 18.73
N SER A 37 10.75 -1.47 20.03
CA SER A 37 10.78 -2.48 21.11
C SER A 37 9.61 -3.47 21.05
N SER A 38 8.41 -2.98 20.70
CA SER A 38 7.22 -3.82 20.53
C SER A 38 7.39 -4.80 19.38
N MET A 39 7.87 -4.32 18.24
CA MET A 39 8.02 -5.13 17.03
C MET A 39 9.16 -6.14 17.13
N THR A 40 10.17 -5.89 17.96
CA THR A 40 11.30 -6.82 18.18
C THR A 40 11.06 -7.79 19.32
N SER A 41 9.94 -7.67 20.02
CA SER A 41 9.61 -8.52 21.18
C SER A 41 9.34 -9.97 20.79
N ASN A 42 9.70 -10.92 21.68
CA ASN A 42 9.44 -12.34 21.46
C ASN A 42 7.94 -12.67 21.30
N PRO A 43 7.01 -12.10 22.10
CA PRO A 43 5.59 -12.38 21.92
C PRO A 43 5.07 -12.05 20.52
N VAL A 44 5.52 -10.93 19.94
CA VAL A 44 5.14 -10.56 18.57
C VAL A 44 5.82 -11.50 17.55
N ALA A 45 7.06 -11.91 17.77
CA ALA A 45 7.75 -12.85 16.89
C ALA A 45 7.04 -14.21 16.84
N TRP A 46 6.61 -14.73 17.98
CA TRP A 46 5.86 -15.99 18.05
C TRP A 46 4.49 -15.88 17.38
N LEU A 47 3.73 -14.83 17.67
CA LEU A 47 2.44 -14.59 17.00
C LEU A 47 2.57 -14.56 15.47
N LEU A 48 3.58 -13.86 14.93
CA LEU A 48 3.79 -13.79 13.49
C LEU A 48 4.15 -15.16 12.89
N ALA A 49 4.93 -15.98 13.62
CA ALA A 49 5.22 -17.35 13.22
C ALA A 49 3.95 -18.22 13.19
N ASP A 50 3.11 -18.13 14.23
CA ASP A 50 1.84 -18.86 14.33
C ASP A 50 0.86 -18.46 13.20
N LEU A 51 0.79 -17.17 12.86
CA LEU A 51 -0.02 -16.66 11.76
C LEU A 51 0.59 -16.91 10.37
N GLY A 52 1.78 -17.49 10.27
CA GLY A 52 2.49 -17.65 9.01
C GLY A 52 2.87 -16.32 8.32
N VAL A 53 3.00 -15.24 9.08
CA VAL A 53 3.36 -13.91 8.58
C VAL A 53 4.87 -13.74 8.57
N THR A 54 5.44 -13.47 7.40
CA THR A 54 6.86 -13.15 7.28
C THR A 54 7.15 -11.78 7.87
N LYS A 55 8.19 -11.68 8.67
CA LYS A 55 8.63 -10.43 9.29
C LYS A 55 9.92 -9.91 8.68
N THR A 56 9.95 -8.61 8.38
CA THR A 56 11.14 -7.90 7.93
C THR A 56 11.30 -6.60 8.71
N HIS A 57 12.52 -6.12 8.82
CA HIS A 57 12.82 -4.87 9.51
C HIS A 57 13.64 -3.93 8.63
N SER A 58 13.47 -2.63 8.87
CA SER A 58 14.37 -1.60 8.37
C SER A 58 15.80 -1.86 8.83
N ARG A 59 16.77 -1.60 7.97
CA ARG A 59 18.19 -1.65 8.33
C ARG A 59 18.52 -0.54 9.34
N PRO A 60 19.45 -0.78 10.25
CA PRO A 60 19.90 0.27 11.15
C PRO A 60 20.39 1.49 10.36
N TYR A 61 20.01 2.68 10.81
CA TYR A 61 20.43 3.97 10.24
C TYR A 61 20.12 4.20 8.75
N THR A 62 19.12 3.49 8.21
CA THR A 62 18.68 3.61 6.82
C THR A 62 17.25 4.14 6.79
N SER A 63 17.11 5.47 6.59
CA SER A 63 15.79 6.13 6.59
C SER A 63 14.91 5.71 5.40
N ASP A 64 15.53 5.27 4.30
CA ASP A 64 14.81 4.93 3.07
C ASP A 64 14.12 3.55 3.11
N ASP A 65 14.29 2.82 4.22
CA ASP A 65 13.73 1.47 4.37
C ASP A 65 12.26 1.47 4.83
N ASN A 66 11.68 2.62 5.26
CA ASN A 66 10.27 2.72 5.65
C ASN A 66 9.54 3.95 5.06
N PRO A 67 9.68 4.22 3.75
CA PRO A 67 9.21 5.46 3.14
C PRO A 67 7.68 5.58 3.14
N PHE A 68 6.94 4.47 3.06
CA PHE A 68 5.47 4.49 2.96
C PHE A 68 4.81 4.89 4.28
N SER A 69 5.24 4.30 5.39
CA SER A 69 4.73 4.66 6.72
C SER A 69 5.07 6.10 7.06
N GLU A 70 6.31 6.54 6.76
CA GLU A 70 6.72 7.92 6.98
C GLU A 70 5.91 8.91 6.15
N ALA A 71 5.67 8.63 4.87
CA ALA A 71 4.85 9.47 4.01
C ALA A 71 3.40 9.57 4.52
N GLN A 72 2.84 8.46 5.00
CA GLN A 72 1.50 8.45 5.59
C GLN A 72 1.44 9.28 6.88
N PHE A 73 2.41 9.11 7.77
CA PHE A 73 2.49 9.92 9.00
C PHE A 73 2.72 11.40 8.71
N LYS A 74 3.49 11.75 7.69
CA LYS A 74 3.62 13.14 7.23
C LYS A 74 2.27 13.66 6.75
N THR A 75 1.54 12.93 5.93
CA THR A 75 0.21 13.32 5.46
C THR A 75 -0.76 13.56 6.63
N LEU A 76 -0.71 12.74 7.67
CA LEU A 76 -1.50 12.92 8.89
C LEU A 76 -1.10 14.19 9.68
N LYS A 77 0.21 14.30 9.99
CA LYS A 77 0.71 15.33 10.93
C LYS A 77 0.76 16.73 10.34
N TYR A 78 0.90 16.86 9.03
CA TYR A 78 0.97 18.17 8.37
C TYR A 78 -0.38 18.66 7.82
N ARG A 79 -1.47 18.00 8.17
CA ARG A 79 -2.79 18.56 7.87
C ARG A 79 -3.02 19.85 8.68
N PRO A 80 -3.67 20.84 8.06
CA PRO A 80 -3.98 22.11 8.77
C PRO A 80 -4.83 21.92 10.02
N ASP A 81 -5.67 20.89 10.05
CA ASP A 81 -6.57 20.56 11.16
C ASP A 81 -5.93 19.60 12.19
N PHE A 82 -4.65 19.20 12.03
CA PHE A 82 -3.98 18.36 13.02
C PHE A 82 -3.70 19.20 14.28
N PRO A 83 -4.23 18.81 15.45
CA PRO A 83 -4.10 19.62 16.66
C PRO A 83 -2.68 19.54 17.24
N ALA A 84 -2.21 20.63 17.83
CA ALA A 84 -0.95 20.65 18.56
C ALA A 84 -0.97 19.66 19.73
N ARG A 85 -2.15 19.42 20.33
CA ARG A 85 -2.38 18.46 21.41
C ARG A 85 -3.84 17.98 21.37
N PHE A 86 -4.05 16.70 21.58
CA PHE A 86 -5.39 16.14 21.79
C PHE A 86 -5.84 16.35 23.25
N GLY A 87 -7.10 16.65 23.45
CA GLY A 87 -7.68 16.83 24.79
C GLY A 87 -7.82 15.49 25.53
N SER A 88 -8.09 14.42 24.78
CA SER A 88 -8.27 13.07 25.32
C SER A 88 -7.82 11.99 24.30
N LEU A 89 -7.75 10.75 24.78
CA LEU A 89 -7.52 9.60 23.90
C LEU A 89 -8.68 9.40 22.92
N GLU A 90 -9.90 9.72 23.35
CA GLU A 90 -11.09 9.63 22.51
C GLU A 90 -11.06 10.65 21.38
N ASP A 91 -10.66 11.90 21.66
CA ASP A 91 -10.49 12.91 20.63
C ASP A 91 -9.47 12.46 19.57
N ALA A 92 -8.36 11.85 20.00
CA ALA A 92 -7.36 11.30 19.10
C ALA A 92 -7.93 10.16 18.24
N ARG A 93 -8.80 9.31 18.79
CA ARG A 93 -9.46 8.23 18.05
C ARG A 93 -10.43 8.77 17.00
N VAL A 94 -11.27 9.72 17.37
CA VAL A 94 -12.23 10.35 16.47
C VAL A 94 -11.49 11.07 15.34
N PHE A 95 -10.44 11.81 15.66
CA PHE A 95 -9.60 12.47 14.65
C PHE A 95 -8.98 11.45 13.67
N CYS A 96 -8.36 10.39 14.17
CA CYS A 96 -7.78 9.35 13.33
C CYS A 96 -8.83 8.63 12.48
N GLN A 97 -10.01 8.34 13.03
CA GLN A 97 -11.09 7.71 12.28
C GLN A 97 -11.56 8.59 11.12
N THR A 98 -11.77 9.87 11.37
CA THR A 98 -12.14 10.87 10.34
C THR A 98 -11.04 10.98 9.28
N PHE A 99 -9.78 11.08 9.72
CA PHE A 99 -8.63 11.14 8.83
C PHE A 99 -8.55 9.91 7.91
N PHE A 100 -8.62 8.69 8.46
CA PHE A 100 -8.48 7.48 7.64
C PHE A 100 -9.69 7.23 6.74
N THR A 101 -10.88 7.67 7.12
CA THR A 101 -12.05 7.64 6.23
C THR A 101 -11.81 8.51 4.99
N TRP A 102 -11.38 9.75 5.19
CA TRP A 102 -11.00 10.65 4.12
C TRP A 102 -9.80 10.12 3.32
N TYR A 103 -8.73 9.67 3.99
CA TYR A 103 -7.50 9.19 3.36
C TYR A 103 -7.76 7.99 2.44
N ASN A 104 -8.57 7.05 2.89
CA ASN A 104 -8.88 5.86 2.10
C ASN A 104 -9.91 6.11 0.99
N GLY A 105 -10.89 6.97 1.22
CA GLY A 105 -12.01 7.19 0.30
C GLY A 105 -11.83 8.36 -0.67
N GLU A 106 -11.12 9.41 -0.29
CA GLU A 106 -11.08 10.67 -1.04
C GLU A 106 -9.67 11.09 -1.46
N HIS A 107 -8.67 10.87 -0.61
CA HIS A 107 -7.31 11.29 -0.90
C HIS A 107 -6.70 10.53 -2.08
N ARG A 108 -6.24 11.28 -3.08
CA ARG A 108 -5.69 10.73 -4.33
C ARG A 108 -4.17 10.71 -4.26
N HIS A 109 -3.59 9.53 -4.45
CA HIS A 109 -2.15 9.33 -4.39
C HIS A 109 -1.52 9.31 -5.79
N SER A 110 -0.50 10.12 -6.00
CA SER A 110 0.27 10.12 -7.25
C SER A 110 0.94 8.76 -7.53
N GLY A 111 1.45 8.11 -6.48
CA GLY A 111 2.12 6.80 -6.55
C GLY A 111 1.19 5.64 -6.96
N ILE A 112 -0.12 5.80 -6.91
CA ILE A 112 -1.11 4.81 -7.37
C ILE A 112 -2.01 5.37 -8.47
N GLY A 113 -1.45 6.17 -9.36
CA GLY A 113 -2.17 6.69 -10.53
C GLY A 113 -3.31 7.65 -10.20
N LEU A 114 -3.17 8.47 -9.15
CA LEU A 114 -4.20 9.38 -8.65
C LEU A 114 -5.50 8.68 -8.29
N LEU A 115 -5.43 7.42 -7.89
CA LEU A 115 -6.53 6.69 -7.28
C LEU A 115 -6.53 6.87 -5.77
N THR A 116 -7.62 6.50 -5.12
CA THR A 116 -7.71 6.41 -3.67
C THR A 116 -7.30 5.01 -3.20
N PRO A 117 -6.79 4.84 -1.97
CA PRO A 117 -6.47 3.51 -1.43
C PRO A 117 -7.64 2.53 -1.52
N ALA A 118 -8.86 2.95 -1.18
CA ALA A 118 -10.05 2.12 -1.28
C ALA A 118 -10.33 1.66 -2.71
N THR A 119 -10.17 2.54 -3.72
CA THR A 119 -10.37 2.17 -5.12
C THR A 119 -9.43 1.04 -5.56
N VAL A 120 -8.17 1.08 -5.10
CA VAL A 120 -7.18 0.05 -5.43
C VAL A 120 -7.45 -1.23 -4.64
N HIS A 121 -7.71 -1.10 -3.33
CA HIS A 121 -7.97 -2.22 -2.43
C HIS A 121 -9.21 -3.05 -2.86
N ASP A 122 -10.27 -2.37 -3.29
CA ASP A 122 -11.51 -3.01 -3.75
C ASP A 122 -11.43 -3.53 -5.20
N GLY A 123 -10.27 -3.51 -5.84
CA GLY A 123 -10.09 -3.99 -7.21
C GLY A 123 -10.74 -3.11 -8.29
N ARG A 124 -11.22 -1.90 -7.95
CA ARG A 124 -11.94 -1.00 -8.88
C ARG A 124 -11.02 -0.11 -9.72
N ALA A 125 -9.70 -0.28 -9.61
CA ALA A 125 -8.70 0.57 -10.27
C ALA A 125 -8.84 0.57 -11.80
N LYS A 126 -9.05 -0.58 -12.42
CA LYS A 126 -9.23 -0.75 -13.87
C LYS A 126 -10.46 0.03 -14.36
N THR A 127 -11.62 -0.22 -13.78
CA THR A 127 -12.88 0.44 -14.13
C THR A 127 -12.79 1.96 -13.99
N MET A 128 -12.18 2.43 -12.90
CA MET A 128 -11.99 3.87 -12.69
C MET A 128 -11.06 4.49 -13.73
N ARG A 129 -10.00 3.79 -14.12
CA ARG A 129 -9.08 4.25 -15.16
C ARG A 129 -9.75 4.30 -16.54
N GLU A 130 -10.55 3.30 -16.89
CA GLU A 130 -11.33 3.26 -18.12
C GLU A 130 -12.33 4.42 -18.19
N ALA A 131 -13.07 4.68 -17.13
CA ALA A 131 -13.98 5.84 -17.06
C ALA A 131 -13.24 7.17 -17.24
N ARG A 132 -12.09 7.35 -16.61
CA ARG A 132 -11.24 8.54 -16.80
C ARG A 132 -10.73 8.66 -18.24
N GLN A 133 -10.35 7.55 -18.87
CA GLN A 133 -9.92 7.56 -20.27
C GLN A 133 -11.05 8.01 -21.20
N GLN A 134 -12.27 7.57 -20.98
CA GLN A 134 -13.44 8.00 -21.76
C GLN A 134 -13.64 9.52 -21.66
N VAL A 135 -13.58 10.09 -20.46
CA VAL A 135 -13.69 11.54 -20.24
C VAL A 135 -12.57 12.29 -20.95
N LEU A 136 -11.32 11.82 -20.83
CA LEU A 136 -10.17 12.45 -21.49
C LEU A 136 -10.26 12.36 -23.02
N SER A 137 -10.72 11.23 -23.55
CA SER A 137 -10.92 11.04 -24.99
C SER A 137 -12.00 11.96 -25.54
N ALA A 138 -13.12 12.12 -24.82
CA ALA A 138 -14.17 13.05 -25.20
C ALA A 138 -13.69 14.51 -25.15
N ALA A 139 -12.93 14.89 -24.13
CA ALA A 139 -12.34 16.22 -24.03
C ALA A 139 -11.35 16.52 -25.16
N TYR A 140 -10.53 15.51 -25.52
CA TYR A 140 -9.61 15.63 -26.64
C TYR A 140 -10.34 15.77 -27.98
N ALA A 141 -11.40 15.00 -28.20
CA ALA A 141 -12.20 15.10 -29.43
C ALA A 141 -12.89 16.47 -29.58
N ALA A 142 -13.37 17.05 -28.47
CA ALA A 142 -14.02 18.35 -28.45
C ALA A 142 -13.03 19.53 -28.58
N HIS A 143 -11.82 19.40 -28.04
CA HIS A 143 -10.83 20.48 -27.93
C HIS A 143 -9.41 20.00 -28.17
N PRO A 144 -9.04 19.46 -29.35
CA PRO A 144 -7.71 18.93 -29.58
C PRO A 144 -6.59 19.98 -29.44
N GLU A 145 -6.90 21.24 -29.70
CA GLU A 145 -5.97 22.38 -29.57
C GLU A 145 -5.44 22.61 -28.15
N ARG A 146 -6.12 22.09 -27.12
CA ARG A 146 -5.67 22.18 -25.74
C ARG A 146 -4.58 21.16 -25.39
N PHE A 147 -4.38 20.16 -26.22
CA PHE A 147 -3.47 19.03 -25.99
C PHE A 147 -2.27 19.07 -26.94
N VAL A 148 -1.33 19.96 -26.67
CA VAL A 148 -0.24 20.35 -27.59
C VAL A 148 0.69 19.20 -27.97
N ARG A 149 0.86 18.18 -27.15
CA ARG A 149 1.88 17.14 -27.36
C ARG A 149 1.33 15.79 -27.84
N LYS A 150 0.27 15.32 -27.23
CA LYS A 150 -0.33 13.99 -27.52
C LYS A 150 -1.72 13.86 -26.90
N PRO A 151 -2.55 12.91 -27.37
CA PRO A 151 -3.79 12.58 -26.69
C PRO A 151 -3.56 12.28 -25.18
N PRO A 152 -4.43 12.78 -24.29
CA PRO A 152 -4.27 12.60 -22.87
C PRO A 152 -4.62 11.17 -22.43
N HIS A 153 -3.86 10.67 -21.47
CA HIS A 153 -4.14 9.39 -20.83
C HIS A 153 -4.11 9.53 -19.30
N PRO A 154 -4.97 8.80 -18.57
CA PRO A 154 -4.89 8.79 -17.11
C PRO A 154 -3.59 8.10 -16.68
N PRO A 155 -3.03 8.50 -15.53
CA PRO A 155 -1.86 7.83 -14.96
C PRO A 155 -2.10 6.33 -14.81
N VAL A 156 -1.02 5.55 -14.97
CA VAL A 156 -1.05 4.10 -14.86
C VAL A 156 -0.82 3.72 -13.40
N LEU A 157 -1.57 2.70 -12.92
CA LEU A 157 -1.27 2.07 -11.65
C LEU A 157 0.06 1.30 -11.79
N PRO A 158 1.04 1.50 -10.91
CA PRO A 158 2.28 0.74 -10.96
C PRO A 158 2.01 -0.75 -10.72
N HIS A 159 2.69 -1.58 -11.48
CA HIS A 159 2.59 -3.04 -11.37
C HIS A 159 3.17 -3.57 -10.07
N ALA A 160 4.27 -2.99 -9.64
CA ALA A 160 4.95 -3.29 -8.40
C ALA A 160 5.57 -2.01 -7.83
N VAL A 161 5.61 -1.93 -6.52
CA VAL A 161 6.27 -0.86 -5.79
C VAL A 161 7.30 -1.50 -4.87
N TRP A 162 8.53 -1.03 -4.95
CA TRP A 162 9.66 -1.60 -4.24
C TRP A 162 10.18 -0.64 -3.17
N ILE A 163 10.55 -1.20 -2.04
CA ILE A 163 11.43 -0.55 -1.08
C ILE A 163 12.83 -1.11 -1.35
N ASN A 164 13.74 -0.27 -1.86
CA ASN A 164 15.12 -0.65 -2.20
C ASN A 164 15.17 -1.91 -3.11
N PRO A 165 14.79 -1.79 -4.40
CA PRO A 165 14.77 -2.92 -5.31
C PRO A 165 16.16 -3.56 -5.43
N PRO A 166 16.25 -4.88 -5.63
CA PRO A 166 17.52 -5.55 -5.91
C PRO A 166 18.22 -4.92 -7.12
N LYS A 167 19.55 -4.77 -7.06
CA LYS A 167 20.34 -4.18 -8.17
C LYS A 167 20.13 -4.87 -9.51
N GLU A 168 19.85 -6.16 -9.51
CA GLU A 168 19.57 -6.95 -10.72
C GLU A 168 18.22 -6.61 -11.36
N ALA A 169 17.21 -6.24 -10.57
CA ALA A 169 15.92 -5.83 -11.09
C ALA A 169 15.95 -4.45 -11.78
N SER A 170 16.89 -3.57 -11.39
CA SER A 170 17.08 -2.27 -12.04
C SER A 170 17.80 -2.37 -13.39
N ALA A 171 18.64 -3.39 -13.59
CA ALA A 171 19.39 -3.61 -14.82
C ALA A 171 18.56 -4.26 -15.95
N SER A 172 17.47 -4.99 -15.61
CA SER A 172 16.62 -5.66 -16.58
C SER A 172 15.53 -4.76 -17.17
N GLN A 173 15.19 -3.64 -16.53
CA GLN A 173 14.20 -2.69 -17.06
C GLN A 173 14.73 -1.87 -18.24
N ASP A 174 16.06 -1.73 -18.37
CA ASP A 174 16.67 -0.96 -19.46
C ASP A 174 16.93 -1.76 -20.76
N ARG A 175 16.72 -3.08 -20.77
CA ARG A 175 17.13 -3.92 -21.91
C ARG A 175 16.02 -4.65 -22.68
N THR A 176 14.82 -4.73 -22.17
CA THR A 176 13.73 -5.35 -22.91
C THR A 176 12.43 -4.59 -22.65
N GLY A 177 11.96 -3.83 -23.62
CA GLY A 177 10.62 -3.25 -23.66
C GLY A 177 9.50 -4.30 -23.75
N ALA A 178 9.65 -5.42 -23.07
CA ALA A 178 8.63 -6.45 -22.97
C ALA A 178 7.69 -6.10 -21.82
N THR A 179 6.58 -5.50 -22.17
CA THR A 179 5.41 -5.31 -21.31
C THR A 179 4.85 -6.70 -20.96
N ILE A 180 5.12 -7.21 -19.77
CA ILE A 180 4.37 -8.35 -19.23
C ILE A 180 3.04 -7.79 -18.74
N SER A 181 1.95 -8.08 -19.46
CA SER A 181 0.59 -7.73 -19.10
C SER A 181 0.12 -8.56 -17.89
N ILE A 182 -0.39 -7.91 -16.83
CA ILE A 182 -1.06 -8.58 -15.70
C ILE A 182 -2.29 -9.38 -16.17
N ALA A 183 -2.84 -9.05 -17.33
CA ALA A 183 -4.04 -9.68 -17.87
C ALA A 183 -3.85 -11.17 -18.23
N ASP A 184 -2.63 -11.64 -18.37
CA ASP A 184 -2.33 -12.99 -18.90
C ASP A 184 -1.76 -13.96 -17.85
N ASP A 185 -1.73 -13.62 -16.56
CA ASP A 185 -1.37 -14.59 -15.51
C ASP A 185 -2.64 -15.34 -15.05
N PRO A 186 -2.82 -16.62 -15.45
CA PRO A 186 -3.99 -17.41 -15.10
C PRO A 186 -4.17 -17.63 -13.60
N ARG A 187 -3.16 -17.27 -12.76
CA ARG A 187 -3.22 -17.37 -11.30
C ARG A 187 -3.92 -16.16 -10.65
N VAL A 188 -4.16 -15.09 -11.41
CA VAL A 188 -4.90 -13.89 -10.95
C VAL A 188 -6.40 -14.03 -11.19
N ALA A 189 -6.82 -14.95 -12.06
CA ALA A 189 -8.20 -15.11 -12.51
C ALA A 189 -9.10 -15.91 -11.55
N LEU A 190 -8.59 -16.54 -10.50
CA LEU A 190 -9.35 -17.46 -9.66
C LEU A 190 -9.70 -16.98 -8.25
N ASN A 191 -9.24 -15.83 -7.80
CA ASN A 191 -9.65 -15.30 -6.51
C ASN A 191 -10.02 -13.83 -6.63
N GLY A 192 -11.29 -13.57 -6.84
CA GLY A 192 -11.91 -12.24 -6.89
C GLY A 192 -12.03 -11.54 -5.54
N GLU A 193 -11.13 -11.79 -4.59
CA GLU A 193 -11.09 -11.10 -3.31
C GLU A 193 -9.64 -10.75 -2.99
N GLY A 194 -9.28 -9.51 -3.39
CA GLY A 194 -7.91 -9.05 -3.35
C GLY A 194 -7.53 -8.37 -2.08
N THR A 195 -6.60 -8.90 -1.39
CA THR A 195 -5.81 -8.18 -0.39
C THR A 195 -4.34 -8.47 -0.62
N GLY A 196 -3.66 -7.64 -1.36
CA GLY A 196 -2.24 -7.89 -1.57
C GLY A 196 -1.43 -6.66 -1.86
N TRP A 197 -0.90 -6.01 -0.83
CA TRP A 197 0.08 -4.95 -0.98
C TRP A 197 1.52 -5.43 -1.14
N TYR A 198 1.77 -6.75 -1.04
CA TYR A 198 3.11 -7.30 -1.22
C TYR A 198 3.07 -8.78 -1.61
N ARG A 199 3.35 -9.12 -2.87
CA ARG A 199 3.63 -10.50 -3.30
C ARG A 199 5.11 -10.69 -3.60
N ARG A 200 5.73 -11.70 -2.99
CA ARG A 200 7.02 -12.24 -3.44
C ARG A 200 6.84 -13.08 -4.71
N PRO A 201 7.77 -13.00 -5.69
CA PRO A 201 7.89 -14.05 -6.69
C PRO A 201 8.34 -15.33 -6.01
N GLY A 202 7.63 -16.44 -6.29
CA GLY A 202 7.92 -17.74 -5.73
C GLY A 202 9.31 -18.22 -6.08
N SER A 203 10.06 -18.68 -5.09
CA SER A 203 11.25 -19.51 -5.28
C SER A 203 10.80 -20.92 -5.69
N SER A 204 10.87 -21.23 -6.98
CA SER A 204 10.83 -22.61 -7.44
C SER A 204 12.09 -23.32 -6.94
N ARG A 205 11.95 -24.22 -5.97
CA ARG A 205 12.95 -25.25 -5.73
C ARG A 205 12.75 -26.34 -6.79
N LEU A 206 13.75 -26.53 -7.60
CA LEU A 206 13.93 -27.76 -8.36
C LEU A 206 14.50 -28.82 -7.41
N THR A 207 13.83 -29.92 -7.27
CA THR A 207 14.40 -31.20 -6.88
C THR A 207 15.00 -31.83 -8.08
#